data_4f89f22fdf41b697b4de48aa6c13db3f
#
_entry.id   4f89f22fdf41b697b4de48aa6c13db3f
#
_cell.length_a   1.000
_cell.length_b   1.000
_cell.length_c   1.000
_cell.angle_alpha   90.00
_cell.angle_beta   90.00
_cell.angle_gamma   90.00
#
_symmetry.space_group_name_H-M   'P 1'
#
loop_
_entity.id
_entity.type
_entity.pdbx_description
1 polymer ?
#
loop_
_entity_poly.entity_id
_entity_poly.type
_entity_poly.pdbx_seq_one_letter_code
_entity_poly.pdbx_strand_id
1 'polypeptide(L)'
;MRSHRTLVVFTAAVSIAVFVALAAPARAAETPRRGGVLLAAIAADAPSLDPHQEETFATLHLVAPCYSTLLQIDPYQYPKVIGDVATEWKIAADGLTYTFKLRQGIRFHDGSPLTAADVKATYEKIVFPPEGVRSIRKNAYAAIASIEAPDANTIIFKLKHPSASLLVNLASPWNVIYPKKYLDKDPNYFKANIVGSGPFKFKSRTPGSTFEGERNPDYFIKDRPYLDGYKFFVSTETSVRAAAIRSGRAYIEFRTMPQSEVETIRKQLGDKVVVQDTPATGIFGIAVNQTIKPFNDERVRRALTLGLDRYTASRVLYPIASLKDVGGLMRPATEWAMSDAELQKFPGFGKDMEKNRAEAKRLLAEAGYPNGFKAVLKNRNVRVPYVDFGTFVIQEWRKIGLELEHRPLESASWFADGRDTGNFELIVSPSFNFMDDPDQFLERYTTRDSNNWGRFSDPRIDDLFTRQARALDSTERKKLIHEIEKIVLGHVYYIPGIWWARSVVHWAKVKNYVAPPNHYSNQKLQDVWLSED
;
A
#
# COMPACT_ATOMS: atom_id res chain seq x y z
N MET A 1 -29.48 91.26 -15.30
CA MET A 1 -28.47 90.23 -15.24
C MET A 1 -28.86 89.26 -14.13
N ARG A 2 -29.55 88.20 -14.46
CA ARG A 2 -29.94 87.16 -13.51
C ARG A 2 -29.52 85.83 -14.07
N SER A 3 -28.60 85.13 -13.39
CA SER A 3 -28.09 83.79 -13.72
C SER A 3 -29.05 82.73 -13.20
N HIS A 4 -29.57 81.91 -14.09
CA HIS A 4 -30.32 80.72 -13.70
C HIS A 4 -29.34 79.55 -13.50
N ARG A 5 -29.30 78.98 -12.25
CA ARG A 5 -28.64 77.70 -11.95
C ARG A 5 -29.68 76.59 -12.10
N THR A 6 -29.45 75.71 -13.05
CA THR A 6 -30.26 74.52 -13.27
C THR A 6 -29.67 73.39 -12.34
N LEU A 7 -30.50 72.85 -11.44
CA LEU A 7 -30.19 71.77 -10.54
C LEU A 7 -30.54 70.45 -11.26
N VAL A 8 -29.54 69.63 -11.58
CA VAL A 8 -29.73 68.27 -12.11
C VAL A 8 -29.75 67.29 -10.93
N VAL A 9 -30.91 66.67 -10.72
CA VAL A 9 -31.09 65.61 -9.70
C VAL A 9 -30.78 64.27 -10.37
N PHE A 10 -29.69 63.59 -9.95
CA PHE A 10 -29.39 62.22 -10.34
C PHE A 10 -30.13 61.27 -9.38
N THR A 11 -31.13 60.57 -9.87
CA THR A 11 -31.80 59.45 -9.16
C THR A 11 -30.99 58.16 -9.43
N ALA A 12 -30.25 57.68 -8.42
CA ALA A 12 -29.58 56.40 -8.47
C ALA A 12 -30.58 55.27 -8.11
N ALA A 13 -30.95 54.49 -9.10
CA ALA A 13 -31.73 53.28 -8.85
C ALA A 13 -30.79 52.15 -8.36
N VAL A 14 -30.93 51.77 -7.10
CA VAL A 14 -30.23 50.61 -6.50
C VAL A 14 -31.05 49.36 -6.82
N SER A 15 -30.56 48.55 -7.77
CA SER A 15 -31.11 47.23 -8.09
C SER A 15 -30.57 46.21 -7.05
N ILE A 16 -31.40 45.82 -6.09
CA ILE A 16 -31.08 44.71 -5.16
C ILE A 16 -31.33 43.39 -5.90
N ALA A 17 -30.26 42.75 -6.36
CA ALA A 17 -30.32 41.38 -6.87
C ALA A 17 -30.41 40.40 -5.65
N VAL A 18 -31.59 39.84 -5.43
CA VAL A 18 -31.78 38.76 -4.41
C VAL A 18 -31.20 37.47 -5.00
N PHE A 19 -30.00 37.10 -4.59
CA PHE A 19 -29.46 35.76 -4.81
C PHE A 19 -30.22 34.79 -3.93
N VAL A 20 -31.19 34.08 -4.47
CA VAL A 20 -31.76 32.88 -3.84
C VAL A 20 -30.73 31.77 -4.01
N ALA A 21 -29.88 31.58 -3.02
CA ALA A 21 -29.04 30.39 -2.91
C ALA A 21 -29.96 29.17 -2.70
N LEU A 22 -30.17 28.39 -3.75
CA LEU A 22 -30.74 27.05 -3.66
C LEU A 22 -29.77 26.21 -2.82
N ALA A 23 -29.98 26.17 -1.51
CA ALA A 23 -29.33 25.22 -0.63
C ALA A 23 -29.78 23.83 -1.06
N ALA A 24 -28.89 23.08 -1.73
CA ALA A 24 -29.09 21.65 -1.91
C ALA A 24 -29.35 21.04 -0.53
N PRO A 25 -30.38 20.19 -0.36
CA PRO A 25 -30.65 19.60 0.94
C PRO A 25 -29.40 18.84 1.40
N ALA A 26 -28.80 19.26 2.49
CA ALA A 26 -27.74 18.51 3.14
C ALA A 26 -28.35 17.15 3.46
N ARG A 27 -27.89 16.10 2.78
CA ARG A 27 -28.32 14.73 3.02
C ARG A 27 -27.99 14.45 4.49
N ALA A 28 -29.00 14.31 5.33
CA ALA A 28 -28.82 14.00 6.74
C ALA A 28 -27.89 12.79 6.85
N ALA A 29 -26.85 12.90 7.67
CA ALA A 29 -25.93 11.80 7.88
C ALA A 29 -26.75 10.59 8.37
N GLU A 30 -26.72 9.51 7.61
CA GLU A 30 -27.44 8.28 7.98
C GLU A 30 -26.89 7.78 9.33
N THR A 31 -27.78 7.49 10.28
CA THR A 31 -27.39 6.96 11.60
C THR A 31 -26.96 5.50 11.44
N PRO A 32 -25.77 5.11 11.94
CA PRO A 32 -25.32 3.73 11.87
C PRO A 32 -26.30 2.78 12.56
N ARG A 33 -26.55 1.64 11.92
CA ARG A 33 -27.46 0.61 12.40
C ARG A 33 -26.68 -0.62 12.86
N ARG A 34 -27.21 -1.30 13.87
CA ARG A 34 -26.73 -2.62 14.29
C ARG A 34 -27.44 -3.70 13.50
N GLY A 35 -26.69 -4.75 13.17
CA GLY A 35 -27.23 -5.94 12.52
C GLY A 35 -26.63 -6.24 11.16
N GLY A 36 -26.99 -7.40 10.63
CA GLY A 36 -26.58 -7.88 9.32
C GLY A 36 -25.18 -8.47 9.26
N VAL A 37 -24.97 -9.26 8.22
CA VAL A 37 -23.70 -9.94 7.94
C VAL A 37 -23.09 -9.35 6.67
N LEU A 38 -21.84 -8.86 6.74
CA LEU A 38 -21.13 -8.39 5.57
C LEU A 38 -20.68 -9.57 4.71
N LEU A 39 -21.21 -9.66 3.50
CA LEU A 39 -20.81 -10.65 2.52
C LEU A 39 -19.71 -10.07 1.64
N ALA A 40 -18.53 -10.69 1.60
CA ALA A 40 -17.40 -10.20 0.82
C ALA A 40 -16.79 -11.28 -0.07
N ALA A 41 -16.31 -10.85 -1.25
CA ALA A 41 -15.51 -11.69 -2.13
C ALA A 41 -14.02 -11.39 -1.89
N ILE A 42 -13.19 -12.44 -1.79
CA ILE A 42 -11.74 -12.32 -1.67
C ILE A 42 -11.02 -13.16 -2.71
N ALA A 43 -9.84 -12.68 -3.12
CA ALA A 43 -9.14 -13.22 -4.29
C ALA A 43 -8.27 -14.45 -3.99
N ALA A 44 -8.04 -14.82 -2.72
CA ALA A 44 -7.24 -15.98 -2.35
C ALA A 44 -7.53 -16.40 -0.91
N ASP A 45 -7.28 -17.65 -0.59
CA ASP A 45 -7.29 -18.15 0.78
C ASP A 45 -5.92 -17.99 1.44
N ALA A 46 -5.91 -17.99 2.78
CA ALA A 46 -4.70 -17.84 3.57
C ALA A 46 -3.89 -19.15 3.61
N PRO A 47 -2.57 -19.09 3.34
CA PRO A 47 -1.70 -20.25 3.51
C PRO A 47 -1.51 -20.63 4.99
N SER A 48 -1.53 -19.62 5.87
CA SER A 48 -1.63 -19.79 7.32
C SER A 48 -2.41 -18.66 7.96
N LEU A 49 -2.82 -18.80 9.23
CA LEU A 49 -3.61 -17.79 9.94
C LEU A 49 -2.73 -16.84 10.79
N ASP A 50 -1.39 -16.94 10.70
CA ASP A 50 -0.44 -16.11 11.44
C ASP A 50 0.08 -14.93 10.59
N PRO A 51 -0.49 -13.72 10.70
CA PRO A 51 -0.01 -12.55 9.95
C PRO A 51 1.44 -12.14 10.25
N HIS A 52 2.02 -12.54 11.38
CA HIS A 52 3.44 -12.24 11.66
C HIS A 52 4.38 -12.99 10.71
N GLN A 53 3.98 -14.17 10.23
CA GLN A 53 4.78 -15.05 9.37
C GLN A 53 4.38 -15.00 7.89
N GLU A 54 3.28 -14.29 7.56
CA GLU A 54 2.74 -14.18 6.20
C GLU A 54 2.90 -12.77 5.64
N GLU A 55 2.97 -12.68 4.31
CA GLU A 55 3.04 -11.43 3.56
C GLU A 55 1.89 -11.26 2.55
N THR A 56 0.98 -12.23 2.53
CA THR A 56 -0.15 -12.21 1.61
C THR A 56 -1.37 -11.52 2.22
N PHE A 57 -1.99 -10.62 1.45
CA PHE A 57 -3.26 -10.00 1.80
C PHE A 57 -4.36 -11.03 2.15
N ALA A 58 -4.28 -12.24 1.59
CA ALA A 58 -5.23 -13.30 1.84
C ALA A 58 -5.32 -13.66 3.34
N THR A 59 -4.17 -13.77 4.03
CA THR A 59 -4.16 -13.98 5.49
C THR A 59 -4.79 -12.80 6.21
N LEU A 60 -4.32 -11.58 5.92
CA LEU A 60 -4.75 -10.40 6.69
C LEU A 60 -6.24 -10.09 6.52
N HIS A 61 -6.77 -10.20 5.30
CA HIS A 61 -8.20 -9.95 5.06
C HIS A 61 -9.09 -10.88 5.89
N LEU A 62 -8.69 -12.16 6.05
CA LEU A 62 -9.46 -13.11 6.84
C LEU A 62 -9.42 -12.80 8.34
N VAL A 63 -8.21 -12.57 8.88
CA VAL A 63 -8.01 -12.59 10.33
C VAL A 63 -8.04 -11.22 11.00
N ALA A 64 -7.77 -10.12 10.27
CA ALA A 64 -7.68 -8.79 10.87
C ALA A 64 -8.93 -8.37 11.66
N PRO A 65 -10.19 -8.71 11.26
CA PRO A 65 -11.36 -8.39 12.05
C PRO A 65 -11.39 -9.08 13.44
N CYS A 66 -10.60 -10.14 13.61
CA CYS A 66 -10.53 -10.88 14.88
C CYS A 66 -9.50 -10.32 15.85
N TYR A 67 -8.66 -9.36 15.42
CA TYR A 67 -7.52 -8.90 16.22
C TYR A 67 -7.53 -7.39 16.47
N SER A 68 -6.77 -6.99 17.49
CA SER A 68 -6.37 -5.61 17.74
C SER A 68 -4.86 -5.47 17.60
N THR A 69 -4.40 -4.24 17.35
CA THR A 69 -3.00 -3.84 17.23
C THR A 69 -2.65 -2.83 18.31
N LEU A 70 -1.38 -2.51 18.52
CA LEU A 70 -1.00 -1.45 19.46
C LEU A 70 -1.49 -0.08 18.99
N LEU A 71 -1.17 0.25 17.74
CA LEU A 71 -1.58 1.44 17.00
C LEU A 71 -2.25 1.00 15.70
N GLN A 72 -2.94 1.92 15.03
CA GLN A 72 -3.51 1.71 13.69
C GLN A 72 -3.43 2.99 12.86
N ILE A 73 -3.57 2.86 11.56
CA ILE A 73 -3.76 4.01 10.67
C ILE A 73 -5.24 4.38 10.68
N ASP A 74 -5.52 5.68 10.84
CA ASP A 74 -6.88 6.21 10.71
C ASP A 74 -7.35 6.08 9.26
N PRO A 75 -8.37 5.25 8.96
CA PRO A 75 -8.83 5.06 7.58
C PRO A 75 -9.46 6.32 6.99
N TYR A 76 -9.95 7.25 7.84
CA TYR A 76 -10.62 8.48 7.42
C TYR A 76 -9.66 9.66 7.27
N GLN A 77 -8.49 9.60 7.92
CA GLN A 77 -7.45 10.62 7.90
C GLN A 77 -6.07 10.01 7.54
N TYR A 78 -6.05 9.15 6.53
CA TYR A 78 -4.84 8.51 6.08
C TYR A 78 -3.74 9.54 5.69
N PRO A 79 -2.47 9.35 6.09
CA PRO A 79 -1.85 8.21 6.80
C PRO A 79 -1.69 8.41 8.33
N LYS A 80 -2.57 9.15 8.99
CA LYS A 80 -2.46 9.50 10.41
C LYS A 80 -2.44 8.25 11.30
N VAL A 81 -1.45 8.16 12.18
CA VAL A 81 -1.38 7.11 13.22
C VAL A 81 -2.29 7.47 14.39
N ILE A 82 -3.10 6.52 14.82
CA ILE A 82 -3.97 6.64 16.00
C ILE A 82 -3.79 5.42 16.92
N GLY A 83 -4.25 5.55 18.16
CA GLY A 83 -4.26 4.44 19.11
C GLY A 83 -5.30 3.37 18.76
N ASP A 84 -5.01 2.12 19.14
CA ASP A 84 -5.96 1.01 19.19
C ASP A 84 -5.99 0.43 20.61
N VAL A 85 -5.09 -0.49 20.95
CA VAL A 85 -4.89 -0.94 22.33
C VAL A 85 -4.19 0.15 23.15
N ALA A 86 -3.25 0.90 22.55
CA ALA A 86 -2.69 2.09 23.19
C ALA A 86 -3.69 3.26 23.16
N THR A 87 -3.78 4.01 24.25
CA THR A 87 -4.60 5.24 24.35
C THR A 87 -3.77 6.50 24.13
N GLU A 88 -2.51 6.47 24.53
CA GLU A 88 -1.56 7.57 24.42
C GLU A 88 -0.12 7.07 24.35
N TRP A 89 0.76 7.88 23.84
CA TRP A 89 2.19 7.59 23.84
C TRP A 89 3.04 8.85 23.98
N LYS A 90 4.26 8.65 24.46
CA LYS A 90 5.28 9.69 24.59
C LYS A 90 6.59 9.20 24.00
N ILE A 91 7.26 10.07 23.25
CA ILE A 91 8.60 9.86 22.72
C ILE A 91 9.55 10.75 23.54
N ALA A 92 10.63 10.19 24.05
CA ALA A 92 11.68 10.96 24.72
C ALA A 92 12.36 11.94 23.75
N ALA A 93 12.91 13.02 24.25
CA ALA A 93 13.50 14.07 23.43
C ALA A 93 14.66 13.60 22.54
N ASP A 94 15.38 12.56 22.97
CA ASP A 94 16.45 11.91 22.21
C ASP A 94 15.96 10.95 21.10
N GLY A 95 14.64 10.71 21.04
CA GLY A 95 14.03 9.77 20.09
C GLY A 95 14.35 8.30 20.35
N LEU A 96 14.89 7.95 21.53
CA LEU A 96 15.35 6.59 21.85
C LEU A 96 14.40 5.79 22.72
N THR A 97 13.41 6.43 23.34
CA THR A 97 12.45 5.75 24.22
C THR A 97 11.03 6.12 23.84
N TYR A 98 10.21 5.11 23.54
CA TYR A 98 8.79 5.24 23.21
C TYR A 98 7.99 4.54 24.28
N THR A 99 7.19 5.28 25.04
CA THR A 99 6.34 4.78 26.12
C THR A 99 4.88 4.86 25.72
N PHE A 100 4.16 3.75 25.78
CA PHE A 100 2.73 3.67 25.47
C PHE A 100 1.93 3.28 26.69
N LYS A 101 0.79 3.94 26.89
CA LYS A 101 -0.22 3.56 27.89
C LYS A 101 -1.31 2.75 27.21
N LEU A 102 -1.63 1.60 27.78
CA LEU A 102 -2.62 0.67 27.24
C LEU A 102 -4.00 0.94 27.85
N ARG A 103 -5.02 0.73 27.03
CA ARG A 103 -6.43 0.73 27.47
C ARG A 103 -6.64 -0.40 28.48
N GLN A 104 -7.31 -0.07 29.57
CA GLN A 104 -7.65 -1.05 30.61
C GLN A 104 -8.92 -1.84 30.25
N GLY A 105 -9.05 -3.03 30.78
CA GLY A 105 -10.26 -3.86 30.68
C GLY A 105 -10.43 -4.59 29.33
N ILE A 106 -9.45 -4.52 28.42
CA ILE A 106 -9.50 -5.32 27.18
C ILE A 106 -9.40 -6.81 27.52
N ARG A 107 -10.24 -7.62 26.86
CA ARG A 107 -10.20 -9.09 26.96
C ARG A 107 -9.96 -9.71 25.58
N PHE A 108 -9.20 -10.79 25.58
CA PHE A 108 -9.15 -11.69 24.42
C PHE A 108 -10.47 -12.46 24.28
N HIS A 109 -10.69 -13.08 23.12
CA HIS A 109 -11.91 -13.83 22.80
C HIS A 109 -12.12 -15.05 23.71
N ASP A 110 -11.07 -15.55 24.36
CA ASP A 110 -11.13 -16.62 25.34
C ASP A 110 -11.43 -16.11 26.77
N GLY A 111 -11.71 -14.82 26.93
CA GLY A 111 -12.04 -14.16 28.20
C GLY A 111 -10.82 -13.72 29.03
N SER A 112 -9.59 -14.10 28.68
CA SER A 112 -8.39 -13.67 29.41
C SER A 112 -8.11 -12.17 29.19
N PRO A 113 -7.55 -11.46 30.19
CA PRO A 113 -7.22 -10.04 30.06
C PRO A 113 -6.04 -9.85 29.10
N LEU A 114 -6.09 -8.75 28.31
CA LEU A 114 -4.96 -8.28 27.52
C LEU A 114 -4.13 -7.31 28.39
N THR A 115 -2.83 -7.56 28.48
CA THR A 115 -1.89 -6.77 29.26
C THR A 115 -0.66 -6.37 28.46
N ALA A 116 0.19 -5.52 29.01
CA ALA A 116 1.48 -5.15 28.42
C ALA A 116 2.41 -6.36 28.21
N ALA A 117 2.26 -7.44 29.01
CA ALA A 117 3.02 -8.68 28.81
C ALA A 117 2.67 -9.37 27.48
N ASP A 118 1.41 -9.30 27.03
CA ASP A 118 0.96 -9.85 25.75
C ASP A 118 1.50 -9.01 24.58
N VAL A 119 1.46 -7.68 24.72
CA VAL A 119 2.05 -6.76 23.74
C VAL A 119 3.54 -6.99 23.61
N LYS A 120 4.26 -7.10 24.74
CA LYS A 120 5.69 -7.41 24.78
C LYS A 120 5.99 -8.73 24.04
N ALA A 121 5.33 -9.82 24.41
CA ALA A 121 5.54 -11.13 23.79
C ALA A 121 5.26 -11.12 22.28
N THR A 122 4.24 -10.40 21.86
CA THR A 122 3.89 -10.17 20.46
C THR A 122 5.04 -9.51 19.69
N TYR A 123 5.53 -8.37 20.17
CA TYR A 123 6.62 -7.66 19.49
C TYR A 123 7.96 -8.35 19.63
N GLU A 124 8.23 -9.09 20.72
CA GLU A 124 9.42 -9.93 20.83
C GLU A 124 9.42 -11.03 19.75
N LYS A 125 8.28 -11.68 19.49
CA LYS A 125 8.14 -12.65 18.39
C LYS A 125 8.44 -12.02 17.03
N ILE A 126 8.08 -10.75 16.81
CA ILE A 126 8.32 -10.05 15.54
C ILE A 126 9.78 -9.58 15.43
N VAL A 127 10.30 -8.94 16.47
CA VAL A 127 11.61 -8.26 16.48
C VAL A 127 12.77 -9.22 16.75
N PHE A 128 12.56 -10.14 17.69
CA PHE A 128 13.55 -11.13 18.17
C PHE A 128 12.97 -12.55 18.04
N PRO A 129 12.61 -12.99 16.81
CA PRO A 129 11.91 -14.25 16.62
C PRO A 129 12.71 -15.42 17.21
N PRO A 130 12.04 -16.37 17.91
CA PRO A 130 12.65 -17.61 18.32
C PRO A 130 13.19 -18.40 17.12
N GLU A 131 14.11 -19.33 17.40
CA GLU A 131 14.63 -20.23 16.36
C GLU A 131 13.50 -20.99 15.65
N GLY A 132 13.59 -21.10 14.32
CA GLY A 132 12.56 -21.73 13.49
C GLY A 132 11.28 -20.90 13.27
N VAL A 133 11.16 -19.71 13.87
CA VAL A 133 10.03 -18.80 13.64
C VAL A 133 10.40 -17.74 12.60
N ARG A 134 9.69 -17.75 11.49
CA ARG A 134 9.88 -16.72 10.44
C ARG A 134 9.28 -15.39 10.91
N SER A 135 10.04 -14.31 10.81
CA SER A 135 9.54 -12.95 10.96
C SER A 135 9.90 -12.11 9.73
N ILE A 136 8.91 -11.86 8.89
CA ILE A 136 9.08 -11.16 7.61
C ILE A 136 9.40 -9.69 7.84
N ARG A 137 8.87 -9.10 8.93
CA ARG A 137 8.96 -7.66 9.22
C ARG A 137 10.05 -7.29 10.23
N LYS A 138 10.89 -8.25 10.62
CA LYS A 138 11.98 -8.06 11.60
C LYS A 138 12.84 -6.82 11.28
N ASN A 139 13.18 -6.62 10.01
CA ASN A 139 14.07 -5.53 9.60
C ASN A 139 13.44 -4.15 9.82
N ALA A 140 12.12 -4.00 9.66
CA ALA A 140 11.41 -2.75 9.92
C ALA A 140 11.51 -2.28 11.39
N TYR A 141 11.94 -3.19 12.29
CA TYR A 141 12.12 -2.94 13.72
C TYR A 141 13.59 -3.07 14.18
N ALA A 142 14.54 -3.05 13.25
CA ALA A 142 15.97 -3.26 13.57
C ALA A 142 16.54 -2.22 14.54
N ALA A 143 15.94 -1.03 14.62
CA ALA A 143 16.28 0.01 15.58
C ALA A 143 15.96 -0.38 17.04
N ILE A 144 15.03 -1.30 17.31
CA ILE A 144 14.64 -1.69 18.67
C ILE A 144 15.78 -2.45 19.34
N ALA A 145 16.17 -1.98 20.53
CA ALA A 145 17.15 -2.64 21.40
C ALA A 145 16.47 -3.57 22.41
N SER A 146 15.40 -3.09 23.06
CA SER A 146 14.63 -3.87 24.04
C SER A 146 13.17 -3.43 24.11
N ILE A 147 12.33 -4.32 24.65
CA ILE A 147 10.91 -4.11 24.89
C ILE A 147 10.63 -4.42 26.35
N GLU A 148 10.04 -3.47 27.08
CA GLU A 148 9.80 -3.58 28.52
C GLU A 148 8.32 -3.41 28.83
N ALA A 149 7.83 -4.19 29.77
CA ALA A 149 6.48 -4.09 30.33
C ALA A 149 6.59 -3.92 31.86
N PRO A 150 6.82 -2.70 32.37
CA PRO A 150 7.08 -2.47 33.78
C PRO A 150 5.85 -2.71 34.66
N ASP A 151 4.65 -2.59 34.08
CA ASP A 151 3.37 -2.88 34.70
C ASP A 151 2.39 -3.44 33.66
N ALA A 152 1.17 -3.78 34.08
CA ALA A 152 0.16 -4.40 33.22
C ALA A 152 -0.33 -3.49 32.08
N ASN A 153 -0.14 -2.16 32.16
CA ASN A 153 -0.73 -1.19 31.26
C ASN A 153 0.31 -0.28 30.58
N THR A 154 1.60 -0.57 30.74
CA THR A 154 2.67 0.24 30.15
C THR A 154 3.61 -0.64 29.33
N ILE A 155 3.82 -0.24 28.07
CA ILE A 155 4.82 -0.86 27.19
C ILE A 155 5.86 0.19 26.77
N ILE A 156 7.14 -0.18 26.80
CA ILE A 156 8.25 0.71 26.48
C ILE A 156 9.11 0.04 25.41
N PHE A 157 9.37 0.75 24.31
CA PHE A 157 10.36 0.36 23.30
C PHE A 157 11.60 1.24 23.47
N LYS A 158 12.75 0.62 23.68
CA LYS A 158 14.06 1.28 23.70
C LYS A 158 14.79 1.03 22.40
N LEU A 159 15.38 2.05 21.83
CA LEU A 159 16.02 2.04 20.53
C LEU A 159 17.54 2.18 20.62
N LYS A 160 18.25 1.57 19.69
CA LYS A 160 19.69 1.71 19.47
C LYS A 160 20.06 3.08 18.85
N HIS A 161 19.14 3.62 18.06
CA HIS A 161 19.23 4.91 17.36
C HIS A 161 17.80 5.40 17.03
N PRO A 162 17.58 6.70 16.80
CA PRO A 162 16.28 7.21 16.38
C PRO A 162 15.76 6.49 15.13
N SER A 163 14.44 6.36 15.02
CA SER A 163 13.77 5.75 13.86
C SER A 163 12.54 6.58 13.46
N ALA A 164 12.60 7.18 12.28
CA ALA A 164 11.53 8.02 11.75
C ALA A 164 10.27 7.21 11.38
N SER A 165 10.45 5.94 11.01
CA SER A 165 9.37 5.05 10.59
C SER A 165 8.71 4.25 11.73
N LEU A 166 9.25 4.29 12.96
CA LEU A 166 8.83 3.37 14.02
C LEU A 166 7.33 3.46 14.33
N LEU A 167 6.77 4.67 14.49
CA LEU A 167 5.33 4.81 14.78
C LEU A 167 4.45 4.27 13.66
N VAL A 168 4.81 4.54 12.41
CA VAL A 168 4.09 4.02 11.24
C VAL A 168 4.19 2.49 11.19
N ASN A 169 5.38 1.94 11.46
CA ASN A 169 5.58 0.50 11.52
C ASN A 169 4.79 -0.16 12.66
N LEU A 170 4.73 0.47 13.86
CA LEU A 170 3.92 0.00 14.98
C LEU A 170 2.41 0.03 14.68
N ALA A 171 1.96 0.90 13.78
CA ALA A 171 0.57 0.96 13.30
C ALA A 171 0.26 -0.05 12.19
N SER A 172 1.21 -0.92 11.85
CA SER A 172 1.01 -1.95 10.83
C SER A 172 -0.11 -2.91 11.23
N PRO A 173 -1.09 -3.16 10.34
CA PRO A 173 -2.19 -4.07 10.63
C PRO A 173 -1.75 -5.54 10.73
N TRP A 174 -0.50 -5.83 10.39
CA TRP A 174 0.12 -7.14 10.55
C TRP A 174 0.59 -7.42 11.97
N ASN A 175 0.70 -6.40 12.82
CA ASN A 175 1.17 -6.51 14.21
C ASN A 175 0.03 -6.84 15.16
N VAL A 176 -0.75 -7.83 14.82
CA VAL A 176 -1.87 -8.29 15.66
C VAL A 176 -1.36 -8.78 16.99
N ILE A 177 -2.04 -8.41 18.09
CA ILE A 177 -1.62 -8.78 19.44
C ILE A 177 -2.12 -10.18 19.78
N TYR A 178 -1.21 -11.02 20.21
CA TYR A 178 -1.46 -12.40 20.64
C TYR A 178 -1.43 -12.55 22.16
N PRO A 179 -2.27 -13.43 22.74
CA PRO A 179 -2.13 -13.81 24.13
C PRO A 179 -0.80 -14.52 24.37
N LYS A 180 0.01 -13.98 25.29
CA LYS A 180 1.33 -14.52 25.65
C LYS A 180 1.29 -16.02 26.02
N LYS A 181 0.26 -16.44 26.76
CA LYS A 181 0.10 -17.83 27.23
C LYS A 181 0.10 -18.88 26.10
N TYR A 182 -0.31 -18.51 24.87
CA TYR A 182 -0.25 -19.41 23.72
C TYR A 182 1.11 -19.35 23.05
N LEU A 183 1.73 -18.16 22.97
CA LEU A 183 3.08 -17.99 22.43
C LEU A 183 4.12 -18.73 23.27
N ASP A 184 3.97 -18.74 24.61
CA ASP A 184 4.85 -19.47 25.54
C ASP A 184 4.77 -21.00 25.35
N LYS A 185 3.61 -21.51 24.93
CA LYS A 185 3.41 -22.95 24.69
C LYS A 185 3.93 -23.36 23.30
N ASP A 186 3.62 -22.57 22.29
CA ASP A 186 4.02 -22.79 20.90
C ASP A 186 4.04 -21.46 20.13
N PRO A 187 5.21 -20.94 19.75
CA PRO A 187 5.31 -19.71 18.98
C PRO A 187 4.67 -19.79 17.60
N ASN A 188 4.34 -20.98 17.09
CA ASN A 188 3.63 -21.24 15.85
C ASN A 188 2.12 -21.50 16.04
N TYR A 189 1.59 -21.44 17.26
CA TYR A 189 0.19 -21.72 17.59
C TYR A 189 -0.81 -21.04 16.64
N PHE A 190 -0.54 -19.78 16.28
CA PHE A 190 -1.44 -18.95 15.47
C PHE A 190 -1.41 -19.27 13.98
N LYS A 191 -0.57 -20.19 13.50
CA LYS A 191 -0.65 -20.69 12.11
C LYS A 191 -1.99 -21.38 11.81
N ALA A 192 -2.59 -22.00 12.82
CA ALA A 192 -3.83 -22.76 12.69
C ALA A 192 -4.96 -22.25 13.61
N ASN A 193 -4.69 -21.33 14.54
CA ASN A 193 -5.64 -20.90 15.56
C ASN A 193 -5.84 -19.38 15.54
N ILE A 194 -7.03 -18.93 15.94
CA ILE A 194 -7.37 -17.53 16.08
C ILE A 194 -7.88 -17.27 17.49
N VAL A 195 -7.14 -16.49 18.26
CA VAL A 195 -7.56 -15.93 19.55
C VAL A 195 -7.08 -14.49 19.60
N GLY A 196 -7.96 -13.56 19.32
CA GLY A 196 -7.67 -12.13 19.31
C GLY A 196 -8.50 -11.35 20.32
N SER A 197 -8.44 -10.02 20.23
CA SER A 197 -9.22 -9.06 21.01
C SER A 197 -10.01 -8.10 20.12
N GLY A 198 -10.17 -8.46 18.84
CA GLY A 198 -10.82 -7.63 17.82
C GLY A 198 -12.35 -7.60 17.92
N PRO A 199 -12.97 -6.82 17.02
CA PRO A 199 -14.41 -6.62 16.99
C PRO A 199 -15.21 -7.87 16.64
N PHE A 200 -14.59 -8.89 16.03
CA PHE A 200 -15.25 -10.14 15.68
C PHE A 200 -14.48 -11.34 16.20
N LYS A 201 -15.21 -12.39 16.58
CA LYS A 201 -14.68 -13.71 16.97
C LYS A 201 -14.68 -14.62 15.75
N PHE A 202 -13.69 -15.48 15.64
CA PHE A 202 -13.67 -16.53 14.61
C PHE A 202 -14.85 -17.48 14.83
N LYS A 203 -15.59 -17.78 13.77
CA LYS A 203 -16.73 -18.68 13.78
C LYS A 203 -16.44 -19.99 13.05
N SER A 204 -16.04 -19.90 11.78
CA SER A 204 -15.80 -21.10 10.95
C SER A 204 -14.90 -20.80 9.75
N ARG A 205 -14.23 -21.82 9.23
CA ARG A 205 -13.48 -21.76 7.95
C ARG A 205 -13.64 -23.09 7.21
N THR A 206 -13.95 -22.99 5.91
CA THR A 206 -13.76 -24.08 4.96
C THR A 206 -12.63 -23.67 4.03
N PRO A 207 -11.42 -24.28 4.15
CA PRO A 207 -10.26 -23.90 3.35
C PRO A 207 -10.57 -23.85 1.85
N GLY A 208 -10.09 -22.81 1.17
CA GLY A 208 -10.34 -22.57 -0.25
C GLY A 208 -11.76 -22.13 -0.61
N SER A 209 -12.69 -22.02 0.35
CA SER A 209 -14.09 -21.72 0.11
C SER A 209 -14.63 -20.54 0.91
N THR A 210 -14.71 -20.67 2.24
CA THR A 210 -15.33 -19.65 3.09
C THR A 210 -14.58 -19.41 4.39
N PHE A 211 -14.74 -18.18 4.93
CA PHE A 211 -14.31 -17.79 6.27
C PHE A 211 -15.40 -16.92 6.90
N GLU A 212 -15.76 -17.21 8.15
CA GLU A 212 -16.82 -16.51 8.87
C GLU A 212 -16.35 -16.03 10.24
N GLY A 213 -16.74 -14.81 10.58
CA GLY A 213 -16.61 -14.23 11.92
C GLY A 213 -17.95 -13.75 12.44
N GLU A 214 -18.13 -13.79 13.74
CA GLU A 214 -19.31 -13.31 14.45
C GLU A 214 -18.96 -12.15 15.39
N ARG A 215 -19.91 -11.30 15.72
CA ARG A 215 -19.73 -10.15 16.60
C ARG A 215 -19.09 -10.57 17.92
N ASN A 216 -18.10 -9.81 18.36
CA ASN A 216 -17.58 -9.87 19.73
C ASN A 216 -18.42 -8.94 20.62
N PRO A 217 -19.29 -9.46 21.51
CA PRO A 217 -20.13 -8.63 22.38
C PRO A 217 -19.29 -7.88 23.43
N ASP A 218 -18.09 -8.40 23.75
CA ASP A 218 -17.18 -7.85 24.75
C ASP A 218 -16.10 -6.95 24.13
N TYR A 219 -16.31 -6.45 22.92
CA TYR A 219 -15.33 -5.57 22.27
C TYR A 219 -15.19 -4.24 23.05
N PHE A 220 -13.96 -3.83 23.27
CA PHE A 220 -13.64 -2.72 24.16
C PHE A 220 -14.04 -1.33 23.66
N ILE A 221 -14.34 -1.18 22.38
CA ILE A 221 -14.92 0.06 21.84
C ILE A 221 -16.44 -0.02 21.97
N LYS A 222 -16.98 0.87 22.81
CA LYS A 222 -18.43 0.93 23.06
C LYS A 222 -19.20 1.08 21.75
N ASP A 223 -20.33 0.37 21.66
CA ASP A 223 -21.23 0.38 20.50
C ASP A 223 -20.64 -0.14 19.19
N ARG A 224 -19.53 -0.89 19.25
CA ARG A 224 -18.89 -1.56 18.13
C ARG A 224 -18.77 -3.06 18.38
N PRO A 225 -18.66 -3.86 17.26
CA PRO A 225 -18.95 -3.49 15.89
C PRO A 225 -20.44 -3.33 15.64
N TYR A 226 -20.83 -2.70 14.53
CA TYR A 226 -22.24 -2.59 14.14
C TYR A 226 -22.80 -3.88 13.55
N LEU A 227 -22.02 -4.58 12.72
CA LEU A 227 -22.41 -5.84 12.07
C LEU A 227 -22.58 -6.98 13.08
N ASP A 228 -23.43 -7.94 12.77
CA ASP A 228 -23.53 -9.22 13.50
C ASP A 228 -22.38 -10.16 13.17
N GLY A 229 -21.78 -9.99 11.99
CA GLY A 229 -20.68 -10.80 11.54
C GLY A 229 -20.23 -10.45 10.13
N TYR A 230 -19.29 -11.23 9.62
CA TYR A 230 -18.86 -11.19 8.23
C TYR A 230 -18.70 -12.61 7.67
N LYS A 231 -18.89 -12.72 6.36
CA LYS A 231 -18.67 -13.96 5.64
C LYS A 231 -17.93 -13.66 4.35
N PHE A 232 -16.77 -14.26 4.21
CA PHE A 232 -15.95 -14.17 3.01
C PHE A 232 -16.09 -15.46 2.20
N PHE A 233 -16.24 -15.32 0.89
CA PHE A 233 -16.02 -16.43 -0.02
C PHE A 233 -14.78 -16.19 -0.87
N VAL A 234 -14.05 -17.27 -1.11
CA VAL A 234 -12.80 -17.26 -1.85
C VAL A 234 -13.06 -17.58 -3.32
N SER A 235 -12.53 -16.75 -4.23
CA SER A 235 -12.43 -17.07 -5.65
C SER A 235 -11.23 -16.36 -6.27
N THR A 236 -10.33 -17.11 -6.89
CA THR A 236 -9.20 -16.56 -7.65
C THR A 236 -9.65 -15.86 -8.93
N GLU A 237 -10.78 -16.28 -9.49
CA GLU A 237 -11.32 -15.77 -10.75
C GLU A 237 -12.02 -14.41 -10.57
N THR A 238 -11.49 -13.38 -11.22
CA THR A 238 -12.05 -12.01 -11.16
C THR A 238 -13.48 -11.95 -11.65
N SER A 239 -13.81 -12.66 -12.74
CA SER A 239 -15.16 -12.72 -13.30
C SER A 239 -16.19 -13.30 -12.33
N VAL A 240 -15.79 -14.31 -11.53
CA VAL A 240 -16.64 -14.90 -10.49
C VAL A 240 -16.91 -13.91 -9.36
N ARG A 241 -15.86 -13.17 -8.91
CA ARG A 241 -16.04 -12.13 -7.89
C ARG A 241 -16.91 -10.98 -8.40
N ALA A 242 -16.71 -10.54 -9.65
CA ALA A 242 -17.54 -9.52 -10.29
C ALA A 242 -19.01 -9.97 -10.43
N ALA A 243 -19.25 -11.22 -10.82
CA ALA A 243 -20.60 -11.80 -10.88
C ALA A 243 -21.26 -11.87 -9.50
N ALA A 244 -20.49 -12.14 -8.44
CA ALA A 244 -21.00 -12.14 -7.08
C ALA A 244 -21.43 -10.75 -6.60
N ILE A 245 -20.68 -9.69 -6.95
CA ILE A 245 -21.11 -8.31 -6.70
C ILE A 245 -22.40 -8.00 -7.49
N ARG A 246 -22.44 -8.31 -8.79
CA ARG A 246 -23.64 -8.04 -9.63
C ARG A 246 -24.90 -8.71 -9.12
N SER A 247 -24.79 -9.92 -8.59
CA SER A 247 -25.93 -10.69 -8.08
C SER A 247 -26.28 -10.41 -6.61
N GLY A 248 -25.52 -9.56 -5.90
CA GLY A 248 -25.72 -9.32 -4.47
C GLY A 248 -25.28 -10.47 -3.56
N ARG A 249 -24.59 -11.49 -4.09
CA ARG A 249 -23.99 -12.57 -3.27
C ARG A 249 -22.73 -12.11 -2.52
N ALA A 250 -22.12 -11.02 -2.96
CA ALA A 250 -21.13 -10.25 -2.22
C ALA A 250 -21.51 -8.77 -2.25
N TYR A 251 -21.27 -8.09 -1.13
CA TYR A 251 -21.53 -6.66 -1.01
C TYR A 251 -20.25 -5.83 -1.21
N ILE A 252 -19.08 -6.46 -1.13
CA ILE A 252 -17.78 -5.79 -1.31
C ILE A 252 -16.73 -6.76 -1.84
N GLU A 253 -15.80 -6.22 -2.64
CA GLU A 253 -14.54 -6.85 -3.01
C GLU A 253 -13.39 -5.94 -2.56
N PHE A 254 -12.54 -6.43 -1.64
CA PHE A 254 -11.57 -5.60 -0.94
C PHE A 254 -10.29 -5.28 -1.73
N ARG A 255 -9.93 -6.08 -2.70
CA ARG A 255 -8.63 -5.93 -3.33
C ARG A 255 -8.64 -4.87 -4.42
N THR A 256 -9.22 -5.20 -5.54
CA THR A 256 -9.39 -4.32 -6.72
C THR A 256 -10.11 -5.07 -7.83
N MET A 257 -10.85 -4.34 -8.65
CA MET A 257 -11.39 -4.84 -9.92
C MET A 257 -10.80 -4.07 -11.08
N PRO A 258 -10.51 -4.72 -12.23
CA PRO A 258 -10.19 -4.03 -13.47
C PRO A 258 -11.29 -3.06 -13.88
N GLN A 259 -10.93 -1.94 -14.50
CA GLN A 259 -11.92 -0.91 -14.90
C GLN A 259 -13.01 -1.46 -15.83
N SER A 260 -12.67 -2.40 -16.70
CA SER A 260 -13.66 -3.07 -17.57
C SER A 260 -14.78 -3.79 -16.78
N GLU A 261 -14.43 -4.43 -15.65
CA GLU A 261 -15.43 -5.04 -14.76
C GLU A 261 -16.18 -3.97 -13.96
N VAL A 262 -15.49 -2.92 -13.50
CA VAL A 262 -16.09 -1.77 -12.80
C VAL A 262 -17.15 -1.12 -13.69
N GLU A 263 -16.85 -0.84 -14.95
CA GLU A 263 -17.79 -0.25 -15.92
C GLU A 263 -19.00 -1.14 -16.15
N THR A 264 -18.78 -2.46 -16.28
CA THR A 264 -19.86 -3.44 -16.43
C THR A 264 -20.78 -3.45 -15.21
N ILE A 265 -20.21 -3.43 -13.99
CA ILE A 265 -20.97 -3.38 -12.75
C ILE A 265 -21.75 -2.07 -12.63
N ARG A 266 -21.12 -0.93 -12.92
CA ARG A 266 -21.79 0.39 -12.91
C ARG A 266 -22.94 0.46 -13.90
N LYS A 267 -22.75 -0.06 -15.12
CA LYS A 267 -23.80 -0.09 -16.14
C LYS A 267 -25.02 -0.90 -15.72
N GLN A 268 -24.81 -1.99 -14.97
CA GLN A 268 -25.90 -2.89 -14.55
C GLN A 268 -26.59 -2.44 -13.26
N LEU A 269 -25.84 -1.90 -12.31
CA LEU A 269 -26.33 -1.62 -10.97
C LEU A 269 -26.54 -0.14 -10.66
N GLY A 270 -25.96 0.77 -11.48
CA GLY A 270 -26.11 2.22 -11.29
C GLY A 270 -25.71 2.66 -9.89
N ASP A 271 -26.60 3.41 -9.24
CA ASP A 271 -26.40 3.98 -7.89
C ASP A 271 -26.43 2.95 -6.75
N LYS A 272 -26.75 1.69 -7.06
CA LYS A 272 -26.72 0.61 -6.05
C LYS A 272 -25.30 0.22 -5.63
N VAL A 273 -24.28 0.67 -6.36
CA VAL A 273 -22.89 0.42 -6.06
C VAL A 273 -22.07 1.70 -5.95
N VAL A 274 -21.06 1.66 -5.10
CA VAL A 274 -20.03 2.68 -4.94
C VAL A 274 -18.71 2.10 -5.43
N VAL A 275 -17.94 2.89 -6.15
CA VAL A 275 -16.58 2.55 -6.55
C VAL A 275 -15.65 3.56 -5.92
N GLN A 276 -14.71 3.07 -5.12
CA GLN A 276 -13.68 3.87 -4.51
C GLN A 276 -12.35 3.62 -5.21
N ASP A 277 -11.91 4.63 -5.97
CA ASP A 277 -10.60 4.62 -6.63
C ASP A 277 -9.57 5.26 -5.70
N THR A 278 -8.49 4.54 -5.42
CA THR A 278 -7.40 5.02 -4.56
C THR A 278 -6.04 4.63 -5.15
N PRO A 279 -5.02 5.52 -5.04
CA PRO A 279 -3.64 5.13 -5.34
C PRO A 279 -3.22 3.96 -4.45
N ALA A 280 -2.48 3.00 -5.00
CA ALA A 280 -1.95 1.90 -4.21
C ALA A 280 -0.49 2.15 -3.80
N THR A 281 -0.03 1.46 -2.76
CA THR A 281 1.36 1.50 -2.29
C THR A 281 2.24 0.55 -3.11
N GLY A 282 2.15 0.61 -4.43
CA GLY A 282 2.90 -0.26 -5.31
C GLY A 282 3.18 0.33 -6.68
N ILE A 283 4.43 0.17 -7.15
CA ILE A 283 4.87 0.58 -8.48
C ILE A 283 5.33 -0.64 -9.27
N PHE A 284 4.97 -0.69 -10.53
CA PHE A 284 5.55 -1.60 -11.51
C PHE A 284 6.72 -0.92 -12.21
N GLY A 285 7.82 -1.65 -12.36
CA GLY A 285 9.03 -1.17 -13.03
C GLY A 285 9.91 -2.34 -13.44
N ILE A 286 11.10 -2.00 -13.91
CA ILE A 286 12.07 -2.97 -14.43
C ILE A 286 13.36 -2.87 -13.62
N ALA A 287 13.82 -3.99 -13.09
CA ALA A 287 15.19 -4.14 -12.63
C ALA A 287 16.06 -4.59 -13.81
N VAL A 288 17.20 -3.93 -13.92
CA VAL A 288 18.20 -4.15 -14.97
C VAL A 288 19.42 -4.74 -14.29
N ASN A 289 19.88 -5.91 -14.71
CA ASN A 289 21.06 -6.54 -14.11
C ASN A 289 22.33 -5.79 -14.50
N GLN A 290 22.84 -4.97 -13.59
CA GLN A 290 23.97 -4.09 -13.86
C GLN A 290 25.33 -4.79 -13.76
N THR A 291 25.36 -6.08 -13.44
CA THR A 291 26.62 -6.86 -13.39
C THR A 291 27.03 -7.42 -14.74
N ILE A 292 26.17 -7.35 -15.75
CA ILE A 292 26.38 -7.95 -17.06
C ILE A 292 26.28 -6.91 -18.19
N LYS A 293 26.97 -7.16 -19.31
CA LYS A 293 26.83 -6.39 -20.56
C LYS A 293 25.51 -6.76 -21.25
N PRO A 294 24.85 -5.78 -21.91
CA PRO A 294 25.25 -4.36 -22.04
C PRO A 294 24.77 -3.47 -20.88
N PHE A 295 24.11 -4.01 -19.88
CA PHE A 295 23.34 -3.29 -18.87
C PHE A 295 24.19 -2.63 -17.78
N ASN A 296 25.48 -2.97 -17.68
CA ASN A 296 26.48 -2.27 -16.86
C ASN A 296 26.84 -0.88 -17.41
N ASP A 297 26.53 -0.60 -18.68
CA ASP A 297 26.71 0.73 -19.28
C ASP A 297 25.52 1.64 -18.95
N GLU A 298 25.79 2.78 -18.31
CA GLU A 298 24.76 3.75 -17.96
C GLU A 298 24.03 4.30 -19.19
N ARG A 299 24.71 4.45 -20.34
CA ARG A 299 24.09 4.93 -21.59
C ARG A 299 23.00 4.00 -22.06
N VAL A 300 23.21 2.69 -21.93
CA VAL A 300 22.19 1.68 -22.25
C VAL A 300 20.99 1.81 -21.30
N ARG A 301 21.21 1.90 -19.98
CA ARG A 301 20.13 2.07 -19.02
C ARG A 301 19.34 3.37 -19.24
N ARG A 302 20.05 4.47 -19.59
CA ARG A 302 19.40 5.75 -19.95
C ARG A 302 18.56 5.62 -21.22
N ALA A 303 19.04 4.88 -22.22
CA ALA A 303 18.26 4.60 -23.43
C ALA A 303 16.97 3.82 -23.12
N LEU A 304 17.04 2.80 -22.25
CA LEU A 304 15.87 2.03 -21.85
C LEU A 304 14.81 2.89 -21.19
N THR A 305 15.18 3.74 -20.20
CA THR A 305 14.19 4.59 -19.52
C THR A 305 13.61 5.67 -20.44
N LEU A 306 14.41 6.22 -21.37
CA LEU A 306 13.94 7.17 -22.39
C LEU A 306 12.98 6.52 -23.38
N GLY A 307 13.19 5.24 -23.72
CA GLY A 307 12.34 4.48 -24.63
C GLY A 307 10.98 4.09 -24.07
N LEU A 308 10.72 4.27 -22.76
CA LEU A 308 9.48 3.86 -22.11
C LEU A 308 8.49 5.03 -22.00
N ASP A 309 7.40 4.99 -22.77
CA ASP A 309 6.31 5.97 -22.70
C ASP A 309 5.36 5.68 -21.52
N ARG A 310 5.66 6.25 -20.37
CA ARG A 310 4.88 6.11 -19.15
C ARG A 310 3.48 6.69 -19.26
N TYR A 311 3.31 7.79 -20.00
CA TYR A 311 2.03 8.48 -20.12
C TYR A 311 1.06 7.69 -21.01
N THR A 312 1.55 7.08 -22.10
CA THR A 312 0.76 6.14 -22.88
C THR A 312 0.51 4.84 -22.11
N ALA A 313 1.52 4.33 -21.36
CA ALA A 313 1.33 3.18 -20.48
C ALA A 313 0.17 3.39 -19.50
N SER A 314 0.12 4.53 -18.84
CA SER A 314 -0.98 4.89 -17.93
C SER A 314 -2.35 4.81 -18.62
N ARG A 315 -2.50 5.43 -19.80
CA ARG A 315 -3.78 5.42 -20.52
C ARG A 315 -4.22 4.03 -20.99
N VAL A 316 -3.26 3.20 -21.46
CA VAL A 316 -3.54 1.88 -22.04
C VAL A 316 -3.71 0.82 -20.97
N LEU A 317 -2.88 0.87 -19.90
CA LEU A 317 -2.85 -0.17 -18.89
C LEU A 317 -3.83 0.07 -17.72
N TYR A 318 -4.28 1.31 -17.51
CA TYR A 318 -5.26 1.57 -16.45
C TYR A 318 -6.56 0.76 -16.64
N PRO A 319 -7.21 0.76 -17.81
CA PRO A 319 -8.44 0.00 -18.02
C PRO A 319 -8.32 -1.50 -17.80
N ILE A 320 -7.18 -2.11 -18.12
CA ILE A 320 -6.99 -3.56 -18.14
C ILE A 320 -6.15 -4.11 -16.98
N ALA A 321 -5.28 -3.28 -16.41
CA ALA A 321 -4.28 -3.70 -15.44
C ALA A 321 -4.22 -2.80 -14.19
N SER A 322 -5.07 -1.78 -14.10
CA SER A 322 -5.13 -0.79 -13.00
C SER A 322 -3.79 -0.04 -12.77
N LEU A 323 -2.93 0.06 -13.78
CA LEU A 323 -1.69 0.83 -13.75
C LEU A 323 -1.98 2.25 -14.22
N LYS A 324 -1.99 3.23 -13.30
CA LYS A 324 -2.59 4.54 -13.53
C LYS A 324 -1.61 5.71 -13.44
N ASP A 325 -0.87 5.80 -12.34
CA ASP A 325 -0.18 7.05 -12.02
C ASP A 325 1.30 7.00 -12.45
N VAL A 326 1.78 8.06 -13.09
CA VAL A 326 3.21 8.26 -13.39
C VAL A 326 3.86 8.91 -12.18
N GLY A 327 4.98 8.36 -11.72
CA GLY A 327 5.69 8.89 -10.56
C GLY A 327 7.11 8.37 -10.43
N GLY A 328 7.87 8.95 -9.50
CA GLY A 328 9.21 8.51 -9.14
C GLY A 328 9.20 7.29 -8.23
N LEU A 329 10.14 7.22 -7.29
CA LEU A 329 10.26 6.11 -6.35
C LEU A 329 9.28 6.23 -5.18
N MET A 330 8.84 7.47 -4.86
CA MET A 330 7.83 7.71 -3.84
C MET A 330 6.43 7.73 -4.44
N ARG A 331 5.44 7.26 -3.67
CA ARG A 331 4.04 7.23 -4.11
C ARG A 331 3.55 8.63 -4.49
N PRO A 332 3.01 8.81 -5.70
CA PRO A 332 2.47 10.10 -6.13
C PRO A 332 1.44 10.69 -5.14
N ALA A 333 1.37 12.00 -5.08
CA ALA A 333 0.48 12.76 -4.21
C ALA A 333 0.72 12.56 -2.69
N THR A 334 1.91 12.09 -2.29
CA THR A 334 2.39 12.14 -0.90
C THR A 334 3.32 13.34 -0.69
N GLU A 335 3.53 13.70 0.57
CA GLU A 335 4.51 14.73 0.95
C GLU A 335 5.95 14.37 0.53
N TRP A 336 6.25 13.08 0.38
CA TRP A 336 7.56 12.55 0.03
C TRP A 336 7.87 12.59 -1.47
N ALA A 337 6.83 12.61 -2.30
CA ALA A 337 7.00 12.52 -3.75
C ALA A 337 7.60 13.78 -4.35
N MET A 338 8.41 13.60 -5.38
CA MET A 338 8.79 14.68 -6.27
C MET A 338 7.57 15.15 -7.08
N SER A 339 7.50 16.45 -7.34
CA SER A 339 6.50 17.01 -8.26
C SER A 339 6.75 16.56 -9.70
N ASP A 340 5.73 16.63 -10.56
CA ASP A 340 5.87 16.34 -11.99
C ASP A 340 6.97 17.19 -12.65
N ALA A 341 7.07 18.47 -12.25
CA ALA A 341 8.10 19.38 -12.78
C ALA A 341 9.53 18.96 -12.37
N GLU A 342 9.71 18.38 -11.20
CA GLU A 342 10.99 17.83 -10.76
C GLU A 342 11.29 16.52 -11.51
N LEU A 343 10.32 15.63 -11.62
CA LEU A 343 10.48 14.35 -12.32
C LEU A 343 10.83 14.54 -13.80
N GLN A 344 10.24 15.52 -14.48
CA GLN A 344 10.53 15.80 -15.90
C GLN A 344 11.99 16.21 -16.17
N LYS A 345 12.79 16.50 -15.14
CA LYS A 345 14.23 16.74 -15.27
C LYS A 345 15.05 15.45 -15.40
N PHE A 346 14.43 14.30 -15.10
CA PHE A 346 15.10 13.00 -15.16
C PHE A 346 14.82 12.27 -16.49
N PRO A 347 15.74 11.41 -16.95
CA PRO A 347 15.56 10.63 -18.16
C PRO A 347 14.27 9.79 -18.13
N GLY A 348 13.49 9.83 -19.19
CA GLY A 348 12.28 9.01 -19.36
C GLY A 348 11.00 9.59 -18.72
N PHE A 349 11.07 10.74 -18.05
CA PHE A 349 9.87 11.43 -17.55
C PHE A 349 9.43 12.62 -18.44
N GLY A 350 10.21 12.97 -19.44
CA GLY A 350 9.82 13.95 -20.46
C GLY A 350 8.66 13.42 -21.32
N LYS A 351 7.71 14.31 -21.68
CA LYS A 351 6.50 13.96 -22.45
C LYS A 351 6.71 13.86 -23.96
N ASP A 352 7.80 14.43 -24.47
CA ASP A 352 8.16 14.39 -25.89
C ASP A 352 8.83 13.05 -26.22
N MET A 353 8.03 12.08 -26.60
CA MET A 353 8.51 10.72 -26.89
C MET A 353 9.28 10.60 -28.20
N GLU A 354 9.11 11.51 -29.15
CA GLU A 354 9.91 11.52 -30.37
C GLU A 354 11.36 11.90 -30.02
N LYS A 355 11.54 13.00 -29.31
CA LYS A 355 12.85 13.42 -28.79
C LYS A 355 13.48 12.37 -27.89
N ASN A 356 12.73 11.78 -26.97
CA ASN A 356 13.23 10.77 -26.04
C ASN A 356 13.73 9.51 -26.80
N ARG A 357 12.98 9.02 -27.80
CA ARG A 357 13.39 7.88 -28.60
C ARG A 357 14.58 8.17 -29.50
N ALA A 358 14.67 9.38 -30.06
CA ALA A 358 15.84 9.81 -30.83
C ALA A 358 17.11 9.80 -29.97
N GLU A 359 17.04 10.36 -28.76
CA GLU A 359 18.13 10.35 -27.79
C GLU A 359 18.48 8.93 -27.30
N ALA A 360 17.47 8.07 -27.08
CA ALA A 360 17.70 6.67 -26.72
C ALA A 360 18.50 5.93 -27.80
N LYS A 361 18.14 6.10 -29.07
CA LYS A 361 18.88 5.50 -30.21
C LYS A 361 20.29 6.04 -30.31
N ARG A 362 20.50 7.35 -30.09
CA ARG A 362 21.84 7.95 -30.09
C ARG A 362 22.72 7.34 -29.00
N LEU A 363 22.20 7.21 -27.76
CA LEU A 363 22.91 6.59 -26.64
C LEU A 363 23.23 5.11 -26.88
N LEU A 364 22.31 4.35 -27.47
CA LEU A 364 22.59 2.96 -27.87
C LEU A 364 23.69 2.86 -28.90
N ALA A 365 23.70 3.72 -29.93
CA ALA A 365 24.75 3.75 -30.94
C ALA A 365 26.13 4.09 -30.32
N GLU A 366 26.19 5.07 -29.40
CA GLU A 366 27.41 5.44 -28.67
C GLU A 366 27.90 4.31 -27.74
N ALA A 367 26.97 3.50 -27.23
CA ALA A 367 27.32 2.31 -26.44
C ALA A 367 27.75 1.09 -27.31
N GLY A 368 27.75 1.23 -28.64
CA GLY A 368 28.15 0.18 -29.57
C GLY A 368 26.98 -0.67 -30.14
N TYR A 369 25.75 -0.22 -29.96
CA TYR A 369 24.52 -0.90 -30.39
C TYR A 369 23.68 -0.04 -31.35
N PRO A 370 24.20 0.40 -32.51
CA PRO A 370 23.50 1.30 -33.43
C PRO A 370 22.20 0.71 -34.02
N ASN A 371 22.11 -0.62 -34.08
CA ASN A 371 20.93 -1.35 -34.56
C ASN A 371 20.12 -1.98 -33.41
N GLY A 372 20.40 -1.59 -32.16
CA GLY A 372 19.82 -2.22 -30.99
C GLY A 372 20.43 -3.57 -30.66
N PHE A 373 19.75 -4.39 -29.86
CA PHE A 373 20.21 -5.71 -29.43
C PHE A 373 19.04 -6.61 -29.01
N LYS A 374 19.35 -7.92 -28.86
CA LYS A 374 18.39 -8.90 -28.31
C LYS A 374 18.63 -9.10 -26.82
N ALA A 375 17.54 -9.28 -26.05
CA ALA A 375 17.62 -9.62 -24.64
C ALA A 375 16.36 -10.35 -24.17
N VAL A 376 16.40 -10.86 -22.93
CA VAL A 376 15.27 -11.55 -22.29
C VAL A 376 14.68 -10.66 -21.22
N LEU A 377 13.37 -10.41 -21.31
CA LEU A 377 12.59 -9.82 -20.22
C LEU A 377 11.90 -10.94 -19.43
N LYS A 378 12.44 -11.28 -18.26
CA LYS A 378 11.78 -12.20 -17.34
C LYS A 378 10.63 -11.51 -16.63
N ASN A 379 9.58 -12.27 -16.37
CA ASN A 379 8.37 -11.76 -15.75
C ASN A 379 7.71 -12.84 -14.90
N ARG A 380 6.82 -12.43 -13.99
CA ARG A 380 5.97 -13.35 -13.25
C ARG A 380 4.80 -13.79 -14.12
N ASN A 381 4.49 -15.09 -14.15
CA ASN A 381 3.36 -15.64 -14.91
C ASN A 381 2.02 -15.35 -14.23
N VAL A 382 1.73 -14.06 -14.07
CA VAL A 382 0.46 -13.53 -13.60
C VAL A 382 0.01 -12.48 -14.60
N ARG A 383 -1.10 -12.72 -15.29
CA ARG A 383 -1.53 -11.87 -16.40
C ARG A 383 -1.63 -10.41 -15.97
N VAL A 384 -2.50 -10.12 -15.00
CA VAL A 384 -2.78 -8.76 -14.52
C VAL A 384 -2.03 -8.50 -13.22
N PRO A 385 -1.22 -7.48 -13.14
CA PRO A 385 -0.74 -6.58 -14.19
C PRO A 385 0.61 -6.99 -14.80
N TYR A 386 1.25 -8.10 -14.38
CA TYR A 386 2.65 -8.43 -14.70
C TYR A 386 2.87 -8.64 -16.20
N VAL A 387 2.14 -9.61 -16.81
CA VAL A 387 2.31 -9.95 -18.23
C VAL A 387 1.87 -8.77 -19.10
N ASP A 388 0.78 -8.09 -18.75
CA ASP A 388 0.28 -6.94 -19.50
C ASP A 388 1.30 -5.78 -19.49
N PHE A 389 1.92 -5.48 -18.34
CA PHE A 389 3.00 -4.49 -18.24
C PHE A 389 4.23 -4.88 -19.05
N GLY A 390 4.71 -6.12 -18.92
CA GLY A 390 5.87 -6.60 -19.66
C GLY A 390 5.66 -6.55 -21.18
N THR A 391 4.46 -6.93 -21.65
CA THR A 391 4.08 -6.83 -23.06
C THR A 391 4.14 -5.40 -23.57
N PHE A 392 3.63 -4.42 -22.77
CA PHE A 392 3.73 -3.01 -23.12
C PHE A 392 5.19 -2.55 -23.21
N VAL A 393 6.03 -2.88 -22.23
CA VAL A 393 7.46 -2.52 -22.22
C VAL A 393 8.17 -3.04 -23.48
N ILE A 394 7.92 -4.29 -23.89
CA ILE A 394 8.49 -4.88 -25.10
C ILE A 394 8.09 -4.08 -26.34
N GLN A 395 6.83 -3.68 -26.46
CA GLN A 395 6.36 -2.88 -27.58
C GLN A 395 7.05 -1.51 -27.63
N GLU A 396 7.25 -0.87 -26.48
CA GLU A 396 7.91 0.44 -26.41
C GLU A 396 9.41 0.33 -26.78
N TRP A 397 10.12 -0.65 -26.25
CA TRP A 397 11.55 -0.80 -26.50
C TRP A 397 11.87 -1.32 -27.90
N ARG A 398 10.93 -1.99 -28.57
CA ARG A 398 11.07 -2.30 -30.01
C ARG A 398 11.23 -1.02 -30.85
N LYS A 399 10.60 0.10 -30.44
CA LYS A 399 10.69 1.39 -31.16
C LYS A 399 12.08 2.03 -31.09
N ILE A 400 12.93 1.57 -30.16
CA ILE A 400 14.33 2.01 -30.04
C ILE A 400 15.33 0.93 -30.50
N GLY A 401 14.86 -0.18 -31.11
CA GLY A 401 15.69 -1.21 -31.72
C GLY A 401 15.91 -2.45 -30.87
N LEU A 402 15.27 -2.60 -29.71
CA LEU A 402 15.42 -3.81 -28.92
C LEU A 402 14.46 -4.91 -29.38
N GLU A 403 14.97 -6.14 -29.48
CA GLU A 403 14.20 -7.36 -29.70
C GLU A 403 14.18 -8.16 -28.41
N LEU A 404 13.05 -8.12 -27.67
CA LEU A 404 12.96 -8.80 -26.38
C LEU A 404 12.13 -10.07 -26.45
N GLU A 405 12.70 -11.15 -25.92
CA GLU A 405 11.95 -12.36 -25.59
C GLU A 405 11.20 -12.13 -24.27
N HIS A 406 9.88 -12.28 -24.28
CA HIS A 406 9.09 -12.26 -23.05
C HIS A 406 9.06 -13.64 -22.40
N ARG A 407 9.61 -13.78 -21.19
CA ARG A 407 9.70 -15.07 -20.49
C ARG A 407 8.97 -15.03 -19.15
N PRO A 408 7.66 -15.30 -19.11
CA PRO A 408 6.91 -15.46 -17.86
C PRO A 408 7.36 -16.71 -17.11
N LEU A 409 7.57 -16.57 -15.79
CA LEU A 409 8.04 -17.61 -14.89
C LEU A 409 7.03 -17.86 -13.78
N GLU A 410 7.00 -19.07 -13.24
CA GLU A 410 6.33 -19.37 -11.98
C GLU A 410 6.85 -18.47 -10.87
N SER A 411 5.98 -18.16 -9.89
CA SER A 411 6.28 -17.19 -8.83
C SER A 411 7.57 -17.51 -8.07
N ALA A 412 7.78 -18.77 -7.70
CA ALA A 412 8.99 -19.18 -6.97
C ALA A 412 10.26 -18.96 -7.82
N SER A 413 10.25 -19.37 -9.09
CA SER A 413 11.36 -19.18 -10.01
C SER A 413 11.62 -17.69 -10.30
N TRP A 414 10.57 -16.89 -10.43
CA TRP A 414 10.71 -15.45 -10.63
C TRP A 414 11.37 -14.75 -9.44
N PHE A 415 11.00 -15.11 -8.19
CA PHE A 415 11.66 -14.60 -7.00
C PHE A 415 13.11 -15.08 -6.90
N ALA A 416 13.37 -16.37 -7.18
CA ALA A 416 14.72 -16.91 -7.16
C ALA A 416 15.63 -16.20 -8.17
N ASP A 417 15.18 -15.97 -9.40
CA ASP A 417 15.95 -15.29 -10.44
C ASP A 417 16.19 -13.81 -10.08
N GLY A 418 15.18 -13.10 -9.59
CA GLY A 418 15.30 -11.69 -9.23
C GLY A 418 16.13 -11.47 -7.97
N ARG A 419 15.71 -12.08 -6.87
CA ARG A 419 16.24 -11.83 -5.54
C ARG A 419 17.49 -12.63 -5.22
N ASP A 420 17.45 -13.96 -5.49
CA ASP A 420 18.44 -14.87 -4.91
C ASP A 420 19.65 -15.05 -5.85
N THR A 421 19.43 -15.38 -7.11
CA THR A 421 20.52 -15.74 -8.05
C THR A 421 20.96 -14.61 -8.98
N GLY A 422 20.07 -13.68 -9.36
CA GLY A 422 20.34 -12.69 -10.41
C GLY A 422 20.42 -13.29 -11.80
N ASN A 423 19.79 -14.42 -12.03
CA ASN A 423 19.75 -15.09 -13.32
C ASN A 423 18.76 -14.40 -14.27
N PHE A 424 19.03 -13.16 -14.61
CA PHE A 424 18.23 -12.39 -15.57
C PHE A 424 19.07 -11.29 -16.22
N GLU A 425 18.62 -10.80 -17.36
CA GLU A 425 19.10 -9.58 -18.03
C GLU A 425 18.22 -8.39 -17.63
N LEU A 426 16.93 -8.55 -17.88
CA LEU A 426 15.86 -7.62 -17.52
C LEU A 426 14.75 -8.41 -16.80
N ILE A 427 14.17 -7.83 -15.76
CA ILE A 427 13.07 -8.47 -15.03
C ILE A 427 12.03 -7.44 -14.60
N VAL A 428 10.75 -7.75 -14.79
CA VAL A 428 9.67 -6.96 -14.19
C VAL A 428 9.78 -7.09 -12.69
N SER A 429 10.04 -5.99 -12.00
CA SER A 429 10.35 -5.93 -10.58
C SER A 429 9.46 -4.89 -9.89
N PRO A 430 8.21 -5.23 -9.55
CA PRO A 430 7.36 -4.31 -8.80
C PRO A 430 7.86 -4.12 -7.37
N SER A 431 7.54 -2.98 -6.79
CA SER A 431 7.70 -2.71 -5.37
C SER A 431 6.31 -2.56 -4.74
N PHE A 432 5.97 -3.45 -3.83
CA PHE A 432 4.75 -3.37 -3.01
C PHE A 432 5.14 -3.25 -1.55
N ASN A 433 4.58 -2.27 -0.85
CA ASN A 433 4.98 -1.97 0.51
C ASN A 433 3.83 -2.18 1.50
N PHE A 434 4.17 -2.70 2.68
CA PHE A 434 3.19 -2.99 3.73
C PHE A 434 2.71 -1.71 4.42
N MET A 435 3.57 -0.68 4.44
CA MET A 435 3.25 0.64 4.96
C MET A 435 3.64 1.69 3.93
N ASP A 436 3.00 2.85 4.01
CA ASP A 436 3.28 4.01 3.14
C ASP A 436 4.32 4.90 3.82
N ASP A 437 5.52 4.36 3.97
CA ASP A 437 6.66 5.05 4.58
C ASP A 437 7.90 4.95 3.68
N PRO A 438 8.68 6.03 3.52
CA PRO A 438 9.86 6.05 2.68
C PRO A 438 10.88 4.93 2.91
N ASP A 439 11.06 4.46 4.16
CA ASP A 439 11.99 3.37 4.44
C ASP A 439 11.67 2.14 3.59
N GLN A 440 10.40 1.76 3.50
CA GLN A 440 9.98 0.56 2.78
C GLN A 440 10.10 0.71 1.25
N PHE A 441 10.03 1.95 0.74
CA PHE A 441 10.24 2.21 -0.69
C PHE A 441 11.72 2.25 -1.06
N LEU A 442 12.58 2.75 -0.16
CA LEU A 442 13.97 3.09 -0.47
C LEU A 442 14.97 2.00 -0.06
N GLU A 443 14.68 1.16 0.94
CA GLU A 443 15.59 0.11 1.43
C GLU A 443 16.10 -0.77 0.29
N ARG A 444 15.24 -1.11 -0.66
CA ARG A 444 15.58 -1.93 -1.83
C ARG A 444 16.65 -1.33 -2.76
N TYR A 445 17.00 -0.07 -2.61
CA TYR A 445 18.05 0.59 -3.40
C TYR A 445 19.40 0.62 -2.66
N THR A 446 19.45 0.12 -1.44
CA THR A 446 20.71 -0.02 -0.69
C THR A 446 21.52 -1.22 -1.18
N THR A 447 22.83 -1.14 -1.04
CA THR A 447 23.77 -2.14 -1.57
C THR A 447 23.52 -3.56 -1.05
N ARG A 448 23.08 -3.70 0.21
CA ARG A 448 22.96 -5.01 0.88
C ARG A 448 21.55 -5.57 0.93
N ASP A 449 20.56 -4.83 0.44
CA ASP A 449 19.18 -5.32 0.49
C ASP A 449 18.96 -6.44 -0.55
N SER A 450 18.30 -7.50 -0.15
CA SER A 450 17.98 -8.64 -1.03
C SER A 450 17.05 -8.26 -2.18
N ASN A 451 16.30 -7.17 -2.06
CA ASN A 451 15.43 -6.64 -3.10
C ASN A 451 16.14 -5.65 -4.04
N ASN A 452 17.46 -5.44 -3.85
CA ASN A 452 18.29 -4.77 -4.85
C ASN A 452 18.54 -5.70 -6.04
N TRP A 453 17.48 -5.98 -6.79
CA TRP A 453 17.56 -6.90 -7.93
C TRP A 453 18.45 -6.35 -9.05
N GLY A 454 18.60 -5.03 -9.17
CA GLY A 454 19.55 -4.40 -10.11
C GLY A 454 21.02 -4.70 -9.82
N ARG A 455 21.33 -5.18 -8.61
CA ARG A 455 22.67 -5.60 -8.15
C ARG A 455 23.73 -4.49 -8.29
N PHE A 456 23.29 -3.25 -8.12
CA PHE A 456 24.18 -2.10 -8.08
C PHE A 456 24.68 -1.84 -6.66
N SER A 457 25.75 -1.08 -6.56
CA SER A 457 26.30 -0.60 -5.26
C SER A 457 26.65 0.88 -5.37
N ASP A 458 26.05 1.68 -4.50
CA ASP A 458 26.34 3.10 -4.39
C ASP A 458 26.36 3.50 -2.91
N PRO A 459 27.55 3.67 -2.30
CA PRO A 459 27.67 4.02 -0.89
C PRO A 459 26.97 5.33 -0.50
N ARG A 460 26.73 6.24 -1.47
CA ARG A 460 25.99 7.48 -1.21
C ARG A 460 24.54 7.19 -0.86
N ILE A 461 23.93 6.18 -1.54
CA ILE A 461 22.55 5.75 -1.24
C ILE A 461 22.50 5.11 0.15
N ASP A 462 23.49 4.27 0.51
CA ASP A 462 23.55 3.62 1.81
C ASP A 462 23.65 4.64 2.97
N ASP A 463 24.49 5.69 2.81
CA ASP A 463 24.60 6.78 3.78
C ASP A 463 23.31 7.59 3.88
N LEU A 464 22.78 8.04 2.74
CA LEU A 464 21.55 8.83 2.68
C LEU A 464 20.36 8.06 3.26
N PHE A 465 20.24 6.75 2.95
CA PHE A 465 19.20 5.90 3.52
C PHE A 465 19.32 5.82 5.04
N THR A 466 20.52 5.60 5.56
CA THR A 466 20.77 5.55 7.01
C THR A 466 20.40 6.86 7.68
N ARG A 467 20.73 7.99 7.08
CA ARG A 467 20.43 9.33 7.62
C ARG A 467 18.95 9.64 7.58
N GLN A 468 18.25 9.37 6.45
CA GLN A 468 16.82 9.62 6.35
C GLN A 468 15.99 8.75 7.31
N ALA A 469 16.39 7.48 7.51
CA ALA A 469 15.70 6.58 8.44
C ALA A 469 15.80 7.04 9.92
N ARG A 470 16.79 7.88 10.23
CA ARG A 470 17.02 8.45 11.57
C ARG A 470 16.51 9.89 11.72
N ALA A 471 16.16 10.56 10.62
CA ALA A 471 15.73 11.95 10.63
C ALA A 471 14.29 12.07 11.14
N LEU A 472 14.11 12.61 12.34
CA LEU A 472 12.80 12.84 12.96
C LEU A 472 12.11 14.10 12.41
N ASP A 473 12.86 15.06 11.87
CA ASP A 473 12.33 16.23 11.16
C ASP A 473 11.93 15.84 9.75
N SER A 474 10.65 16.03 9.41
CA SER A 474 10.08 15.63 8.11
C SER A 474 10.67 16.41 6.93
N THR A 475 11.07 17.67 7.13
CA THR A 475 11.65 18.51 6.09
C THR A 475 13.05 18.02 5.74
N GLU A 476 13.87 17.73 6.74
CA GLU A 476 15.21 17.16 6.53
C GLU A 476 15.11 15.75 5.94
N ARG A 477 14.19 14.93 6.46
CA ARG A 477 13.93 13.58 5.92
C ARG A 477 13.59 13.64 4.43
N LYS A 478 12.68 14.55 4.04
CA LYS A 478 12.28 14.74 2.63
C LYS A 478 13.48 15.12 1.75
N LYS A 479 14.35 16.00 2.19
CA LYS A 479 15.57 16.36 1.41
C LYS A 479 16.44 15.13 1.15
N LEU A 480 16.70 14.33 2.17
CA LEU A 480 17.51 13.11 2.05
C LEU A 480 16.86 12.07 1.11
N ILE A 481 15.54 11.91 1.19
CA ILE A 481 14.77 11.06 0.29
C ILE A 481 14.92 11.52 -1.16
N HIS A 482 14.74 12.81 -1.42
CA HIS A 482 14.90 13.36 -2.78
C HIS A 482 16.34 13.22 -3.31
N GLU A 483 17.37 13.29 -2.45
CA GLU A 483 18.75 13.01 -2.89
C GLU A 483 18.93 11.55 -3.31
N ILE A 484 18.33 10.58 -2.60
CA ILE A 484 18.32 9.17 -3.03
C ILE A 484 17.63 9.03 -4.38
N GLU A 485 16.43 9.60 -4.54
CA GLU A 485 15.71 9.56 -5.82
C GLU A 485 16.53 10.15 -6.98
N LYS A 486 17.22 11.29 -6.76
CA LYS A 486 18.10 11.89 -7.77
C LYS A 486 19.20 10.94 -8.23
N ILE A 487 19.82 10.24 -7.30
CA ILE A 487 20.88 9.28 -7.63
C ILE A 487 20.29 8.09 -8.41
N VAL A 488 19.24 7.46 -7.88
CA VAL A 488 18.65 6.27 -8.49
C VAL A 488 18.09 6.56 -9.89
N LEU A 489 17.33 7.65 -10.05
CA LEU A 489 16.74 8.06 -11.33
C LEU A 489 17.78 8.62 -12.30
N GLY A 490 18.77 9.37 -11.80
CA GLY A 490 19.83 9.98 -12.60
C GLY A 490 20.75 8.94 -13.23
N HIS A 491 21.20 7.93 -12.46
CA HIS A 491 22.04 6.82 -12.94
C HIS A 491 21.23 5.64 -13.50
N VAL A 492 19.92 5.74 -13.45
CA VAL A 492 18.98 4.70 -13.92
C VAL A 492 19.31 3.35 -13.28
N TYR A 493 19.44 3.31 -11.97
CA TYR A 493 19.64 2.07 -11.21
C TYR A 493 18.40 1.18 -11.20
N TYR A 494 17.24 1.80 -11.35
CA TYR A 494 15.94 1.18 -11.53
C TYR A 494 15.14 1.97 -12.56
N ILE A 495 14.31 1.30 -13.35
CA ILE A 495 13.41 1.95 -14.30
C ILE A 495 11.99 1.93 -13.73
N PRO A 496 11.55 3.00 -13.06
CA PRO A 496 10.16 3.10 -12.61
C PRO A 496 9.23 3.06 -13.82
N GLY A 497 8.18 2.28 -13.73
CA GLY A 497 7.13 2.23 -14.74
C GLY A 497 5.91 3.04 -14.30
N ILE A 498 4.87 2.33 -13.87
CA ILE A 498 3.56 2.90 -13.53
C ILE A 498 3.13 2.46 -12.14
N TRP A 499 2.62 3.40 -11.36
CA TRP A 499 2.00 3.14 -10.07
C TRP A 499 0.65 2.47 -10.24
N TRP A 500 0.41 1.50 -9.38
CA TRP A 500 -0.84 0.77 -9.34
C TRP A 500 -1.93 1.62 -8.68
N ALA A 501 -3.19 1.46 -9.13
CA ALA A 501 -4.38 2.00 -8.49
C ALA A 501 -5.28 0.85 -8.04
N ARG A 502 -6.16 1.13 -7.07
CA ARG A 502 -7.16 0.19 -6.60
C ARG A 502 -8.54 0.75 -6.84
N SER A 503 -9.40 -0.09 -7.39
CA SER A 503 -10.84 0.18 -7.54
C SER A 503 -11.60 -0.83 -6.69
N VAL A 504 -11.97 -0.40 -5.48
CA VAL A 504 -12.79 -1.20 -4.57
C VAL A 504 -14.25 -0.96 -4.89
N VAL A 505 -14.97 -2.03 -5.22
CA VAL A 505 -16.39 -1.98 -5.55
C VAL A 505 -17.20 -2.54 -4.39
N HIS A 506 -18.17 -1.77 -3.92
CA HIS A 506 -19.10 -2.24 -2.91
C HIS A 506 -20.54 -1.74 -3.16
N TRP A 507 -21.52 -2.46 -2.63
CA TRP A 507 -22.89 -2.01 -2.64
C TRP A 507 -23.06 -0.73 -1.83
N ALA A 508 -23.94 0.15 -2.25
CA ALA A 508 -24.19 1.44 -1.59
C ALA A 508 -24.71 1.28 -0.14
N LYS A 509 -25.31 0.12 0.16
CA LYS A 509 -25.71 -0.25 1.51
C LYS A 509 -24.55 -0.54 2.47
N VAL A 510 -23.35 -0.81 1.96
CA VAL A 510 -22.14 -0.92 2.81
C VAL A 510 -21.67 0.48 3.15
N LYS A 511 -21.86 0.87 4.39
CA LYS A 511 -21.57 2.23 4.90
C LYS A 511 -20.29 2.23 5.73
N ASN A 512 -19.64 3.39 5.80
CA ASN A 512 -18.42 3.65 6.56
C ASN A 512 -17.21 2.79 6.13
N TYR A 513 -17.25 2.13 4.99
CA TYR A 513 -16.04 1.54 4.44
C TYR A 513 -15.28 2.59 3.63
N VAL A 514 -14.00 2.77 3.94
CA VAL A 514 -13.08 3.61 3.19
C VAL A 514 -11.93 2.74 2.67
N ALA A 515 -11.64 2.83 1.37
CA ALA A 515 -10.54 2.14 0.73
C ALA A 515 -9.26 2.98 0.83
N PRO A 516 -8.34 2.72 1.77
CA PRO A 516 -7.10 3.48 1.89
C PRO A 516 -6.09 3.06 0.81
N PRO A 517 -5.08 3.89 0.52
CA PRO A 517 -3.99 3.55 -0.40
C PRO A 517 -3.29 2.24 -0.06
N ASN A 518 -3.00 2.03 1.22
CA ASN A 518 -2.54 0.75 1.73
C ASN A 518 -3.73 -0.18 1.96
N HIS A 519 -3.90 -1.19 1.10
CA HIS A 519 -5.05 -2.09 1.17
C HIS A 519 -5.06 -3.03 2.39
N TYR A 520 -3.99 -3.04 3.17
CA TYR A 520 -3.94 -3.76 4.45
C TYR A 520 -4.58 -2.98 5.59
N SER A 521 -4.67 -1.64 5.49
CA SER A 521 -5.36 -0.79 6.46
C SER A 521 -6.88 -0.94 6.34
N ASN A 522 -7.61 -0.57 7.40
CA ASN A 522 -9.07 -0.62 7.49
C ASN A 522 -9.70 -2.02 7.26
N GLN A 523 -9.05 -3.07 7.77
CA GLN A 523 -9.55 -4.43 7.65
C GLN A 523 -10.30 -4.93 8.91
N LYS A 524 -10.36 -4.15 10.00
CA LYS A 524 -11.06 -4.53 11.24
C LYS A 524 -12.58 -4.54 11.09
N LEU A 525 -13.13 -3.76 10.16
CA LEU A 525 -14.56 -3.65 9.85
C LEU A 525 -15.43 -3.15 11.02
N GLN A 526 -14.83 -2.63 12.09
CA GLN A 526 -15.53 -2.25 13.33
C GLN A 526 -16.57 -1.15 13.13
N ASP A 527 -16.32 -0.25 12.19
CA ASP A 527 -17.19 0.91 11.90
C ASP A 527 -18.11 0.70 10.68
N VAL A 528 -17.94 -0.43 10.00
CA VAL A 528 -18.78 -0.79 8.85
C VAL A 528 -20.17 -1.21 9.31
N TRP A 529 -21.20 -0.75 8.59
CA TRP A 529 -22.59 -1.14 8.83
C TRP A 529 -23.37 -1.25 7.52
N LEU A 530 -24.54 -1.90 7.57
CA LEU A 530 -25.41 -2.08 6.42
C LEU A 530 -26.67 -1.24 6.59
N SER A 531 -26.97 -0.36 5.61
CA SER A 531 -28.26 0.30 5.54
C SER A 531 -29.34 -0.70 5.04
N GLU A 532 -30.60 -0.35 5.29
CA GLU A 532 -31.72 -0.98 4.56
C GLU A 532 -31.62 -0.62 3.08
N ASP A 533 -32.05 -1.53 2.22
CA ASP A 533 -32.07 -1.33 0.77
C ASP A 533 -33.05 -0.23 0.35
#